data_0511959c696d67c07bcfaf27007fc9a6
#
_entry.id   0511959c696d67c07bcfaf27007fc9a6
#
_cell.length_a   1.000
_cell.length_b   1.000
_cell.length_c   1.000
_cell.angle_alpha   90.00
_cell.angle_beta   90.00
_cell.angle_gamma   90.00
#
_symmetry.space_group_name_H-M   'P 1'
#
loop_
_entity.id
_entity.type
_entity.pdbx_description
1 polymer ?
#
loop_
_entity_poly.entity_id
_entity_poly.type
_entity_poly.pdbx_seq_one_letter_code
_entity_poly.pdbx_strand_id
1 'polypeptide(L)'
;MEKIKKLVLLSTFLLFPEILNAFQDIINPDVTTNRWIIESNTKYLNKASARSFKGELEAEIVVDISEQRLYLVKNKKILKSYPISSSKYGEGSIQNSFKTPLGMHEIKTKIGHDAKENTIFVARANTNKSAKIIKDVIDTEDDHVTSRILWLDGLELGRNKGEGIDSYNRYIYIHGTHEELSLIHI
;
A
#
# COMPACT_ATOMS: atom_id res chain seq x y z
N MET A 1 -4.20 10.06 33.04
CA MET A 1 -3.77 8.95 32.17
C MET A 1 -4.35 9.24 30.78
N GLU A 2 -3.60 9.92 29.98
CA GLU A 2 -3.95 10.21 28.58
C GLU A 2 -3.94 8.91 27.80
N LYS A 3 -5.08 8.57 27.22
CA LYS A 3 -5.18 7.51 26.20
C LYS A 3 -4.36 7.97 25.00
N ILE A 4 -3.18 7.41 24.86
CA ILE A 4 -2.43 7.49 23.61
C ILE A 4 -3.32 6.86 22.54
N LYS A 5 -4.05 7.69 21.82
CA LYS A 5 -4.69 7.29 20.54
C LYS A 5 -3.52 6.91 19.64
N LYS A 6 -3.26 5.61 19.53
CA LYS A 6 -2.35 5.07 18.53
C LYS A 6 -2.98 5.35 17.17
N LEU A 7 -2.66 6.48 16.63
CA LEU A 7 -2.93 6.78 15.26
C LEU A 7 -1.98 5.92 14.42
N VAL A 8 -2.50 4.84 13.92
CA VAL A 8 -1.77 4.00 12.96
C VAL A 8 -1.81 4.72 11.65
N LEU A 9 -0.69 5.30 11.28
CA LEU A 9 -0.60 5.96 10.02
C LEU A 9 -0.36 5.00 8.91
N LEU A 10 -1.37 4.86 8.20
CA LEU A 10 -1.43 4.08 7.00
C LEU A 10 -1.61 4.99 5.80
N SER A 11 -0.70 4.87 4.85
CA SER A 11 -1.11 5.09 3.49
C SER A 11 -2.06 3.94 3.16
N THR A 12 -3.34 4.15 3.38
CA THR A 12 -4.38 3.15 3.22
C THR A 12 -4.57 2.92 1.73
N PHE A 13 -4.23 1.75 1.24
CA PHE A 13 -4.60 1.32 -0.09
C PHE A 13 -5.79 0.38 0.07
N LEU A 14 -6.97 0.87 -0.35
CA LEU A 14 -8.20 0.09 -0.37
C LEU A 14 -8.09 -1.03 -1.40
N LEU A 15 -8.28 -2.25 -0.96
CA LEU A 15 -8.26 -3.41 -1.83
C LEU A 15 -9.61 -4.13 -1.75
N PHE A 16 -10.35 -4.16 -2.87
CA PHE A 16 -11.56 -4.94 -3.01
C PHE A 16 -11.28 -6.46 -2.93
N PRO A 17 -12.26 -7.31 -2.61
CA PRO A 17 -12.10 -8.77 -2.55
C PRO A 17 -11.53 -9.39 -3.83
N GLU A 18 -11.88 -8.86 -5.00
CA GLU A 18 -11.33 -9.28 -6.29
C GLU A 18 -9.84 -8.99 -6.42
N ILE A 19 -9.35 -8.01 -5.68
CA ILE A 19 -7.94 -7.63 -5.59
C ILE A 19 -7.16 -8.64 -4.78
N LEU A 20 -7.79 -9.26 -3.78
CA LEU A 20 -7.17 -10.29 -2.95
C LEU A 20 -6.70 -11.49 -3.79
N ASN A 21 -7.50 -11.90 -4.79
CA ASN A 21 -7.11 -12.96 -5.72
C ASN A 21 -5.94 -12.54 -6.61
N ALA A 22 -5.89 -11.28 -7.02
CA ALA A 22 -4.75 -10.75 -7.76
C ALA A 22 -3.51 -10.57 -6.88
N PHE A 23 -3.69 -10.30 -5.59
CA PHE A 23 -2.60 -10.32 -4.62
C PHE A 23 -2.08 -11.72 -4.35
N GLN A 24 -2.89 -12.77 -4.51
CA GLN A 24 -2.40 -14.16 -4.49
C GLN A 24 -1.33 -14.35 -5.57
N ASP A 25 -1.52 -13.80 -6.76
CA ASP A 25 -0.54 -13.86 -7.83
C ASP A 25 0.72 -13.02 -7.52
N ILE A 26 0.59 -11.91 -6.79
CA ILE A 26 1.70 -11.04 -6.37
C ILE A 26 2.37 -11.57 -5.09
N ILE A 27 1.61 -12.23 -4.22
CA ILE A 27 2.08 -12.82 -2.96
C ILE A 27 2.66 -14.22 -3.20
N ASN A 28 2.40 -14.82 -4.37
CA ASN A 28 3.00 -16.10 -4.73
C ASN A 28 4.52 -16.03 -4.50
N PRO A 29 5.10 -16.93 -3.69
CA PRO A 29 6.53 -16.94 -3.40
C PRO A 29 7.39 -17.07 -4.67
N ASP A 30 6.82 -17.57 -5.76
CA ASP A 30 7.51 -17.72 -7.04
C ASP A 30 7.52 -16.41 -7.88
N VAL A 31 6.77 -15.37 -7.48
CA VAL A 31 6.79 -14.06 -8.13
C VAL A 31 7.78 -13.17 -7.41
N THR A 32 8.95 -12.97 -8.01
CA THR A 32 10.06 -12.16 -7.48
C THR A 32 9.85 -10.65 -7.62
N THR A 33 8.62 -10.19 -7.76
CA THR A 33 8.30 -8.76 -7.88
C THR A 33 8.39 -8.08 -6.54
N ASN A 34 9.53 -7.48 -6.26
CA ASN A 34 9.79 -6.81 -4.98
C ASN A 34 9.88 -5.28 -5.10
N ARG A 35 9.60 -4.71 -6.27
CA ARG A 35 9.78 -3.27 -6.48
C ARG A 35 8.48 -2.54 -6.77
N TRP A 36 8.36 -1.37 -6.16
CA TRP A 36 7.17 -0.52 -6.19
C TRP A 36 7.58 0.91 -6.46
N ILE A 37 6.79 1.60 -7.26
CA ILE A 37 6.95 3.02 -7.52
C ILE A 37 5.67 3.71 -7.06
N ILE A 38 5.79 4.63 -6.12
CA ILE A 38 4.69 5.48 -5.66
C ILE A 38 4.94 6.88 -6.23
N GLU A 39 4.04 7.36 -7.04
CA GLU A 39 4.16 8.66 -7.72
C GLU A 39 2.85 9.44 -7.69
N SER A 40 2.93 10.73 -7.89
CA SER A 40 1.78 11.63 -7.85
C SER A 40 1.13 11.88 -9.20
N ASN A 41 1.67 11.34 -10.31
CA ASN A 41 1.18 11.64 -11.65
C ASN A 41 1.53 10.56 -12.68
N THR A 42 0.54 10.12 -13.50
CA THR A 42 0.65 9.13 -14.59
C THR A 42 1.66 9.45 -15.69
N LYS A 43 2.12 10.69 -15.82
CA LYS A 43 3.26 11.00 -16.72
C LYS A 43 4.45 10.06 -16.52
N TYR A 44 4.47 9.34 -15.41
CA TYR A 44 5.51 8.39 -15.06
C TYR A 44 5.31 6.97 -15.59
N LEU A 45 4.10 6.54 -15.94
CA LEU A 45 3.94 5.28 -16.69
C LEU A 45 4.78 5.31 -17.97
N ASN A 46 4.90 6.48 -18.61
CA ASN A 46 5.77 6.70 -19.75
C ASN A 46 7.26 6.86 -19.38
N LYS A 47 7.58 7.29 -18.15
CA LYS A 47 8.95 7.47 -17.65
C LYS A 47 9.50 6.25 -16.86
N ALA A 48 8.66 5.48 -16.18
CA ALA A 48 9.03 4.19 -15.62
C ALA A 48 9.53 3.24 -16.72
N SER A 49 8.94 3.38 -17.92
CA SER A 49 9.44 2.74 -19.14
C SER A 49 10.87 3.13 -19.53
N ALA A 50 11.37 4.29 -19.09
CA ALA A 50 12.68 4.80 -19.51
C ALA A 50 13.80 4.47 -18.52
N ARG A 51 13.48 4.05 -17.29
CA ARG A 51 14.48 3.56 -16.34
C ARG A 51 14.64 2.05 -16.50
N SER A 52 15.31 1.64 -17.57
CA SER A 52 15.73 0.26 -17.79
C SER A 52 16.64 -0.18 -16.63
N PHE A 53 16.09 -0.97 -15.72
CA PHE A 53 16.91 -1.74 -14.81
C PHE A 53 17.52 -2.91 -15.59
N LYS A 54 18.83 -3.15 -15.44
CA LYS A 54 19.48 -4.36 -15.95
C LYS A 54 18.92 -5.57 -15.23
N GLY A 55 18.01 -6.26 -15.87
CA GLY A 55 17.35 -7.48 -15.41
C GLY A 55 15.89 -7.52 -15.92
N GLU A 56 15.43 -8.67 -16.35
CA GLU A 56 14.01 -8.90 -16.66
C GLU A 56 13.21 -8.78 -15.37
N LEU A 57 12.54 -7.66 -15.16
CA LEU A 57 11.56 -7.52 -14.09
C LEU A 57 10.32 -8.30 -14.52
N GLU A 58 9.95 -9.32 -13.78
CA GLU A 58 8.75 -10.11 -14.09
C GLU A 58 7.49 -9.27 -14.03
N ALA A 59 7.37 -8.39 -13.05
CA ALA A 59 6.30 -7.41 -12.94
C ALA A 59 6.70 -6.23 -12.04
N GLU A 60 6.04 -5.09 -12.20
CA GLU A 60 6.19 -3.89 -11.38
C GLU A 60 4.82 -3.45 -10.87
N ILE A 61 4.80 -2.81 -9.72
CA ILE A 61 3.60 -2.15 -9.22
C ILE A 61 3.84 -0.66 -9.22
N VAL A 62 2.94 0.06 -9.88
CA VAL A 62 2.92 1.51 -9.92
C VAL A 62 1.70 1.99 -9.16
N VAL A 63 1.92 2.85 -8.17
CA VAL A 63 0.85 3.52 -7.44
C VAL A 63 0.80 4.97 -7.88
N ASP A 64 -0.30 5.36 -8.48
CA ASP A 64 -0.58 6.75 -8.86
C ASP A 64 -1.53 7.38 -7.85
N ILE A 65 -0.99 8.30 -7.05
CA ILE A 65 -1.77 9.00 -6.02
C ILE A 65 -2.76 9.97 -6.65
N SER A 66 -2.43 10.59 -7.79
CA SER A 66 -3.33 11.55 -8.44
C SER A 66 -4.58 10.89 -9.00
N GLU A 67 -4.49 9.63 -9.42
CA GLU A 67 -5.62 8.86 -9.93
C GLU A 67 -6.24 7.94 -8.87
N GLN A 68 -5.62 7.87 -7.68
CA GLN A 68 -5.99 6.91 -6.62
C GLN A 68 -6.08 5.49 -7.17
N ARG A 69 -5.03 5.08 -7.91
CA ARG A 69 -4.96 3.77 -8.55
C ARG A 69 -3.60 3.10 -8.36
N LEU A 70 -3.69 1.78 -8.22
CA LEU A 70 -2.55 0.87 -8.27
C LEU A 70 -2.60 0.10 -9.59
N TYR A 71 -1.49 0.02 -10.28
CA TYR A 71 -1.33 -0.70 -11.55
C TYR A 71 -0.31 -1.83 -11.39
N LEU A 72 -0.69 -3.04 -11.80
CA LEU A 72 0.24 -4.13 -12.03
C LEU A 72 0.72 -4.05 -13.48
N VAL A 73 2.02 -3.87 -13.66
CA VAL A 73 2.65 -3.65 -14.97
C VAL A 73 3.65 -4.76 -15.24
N LYS A 74 3.60 -5.37 -16.42
CA LYS A 74 4.60 -6.34 -16.91
C LYS A 74 4.96 -5.98 -18.35
N ASN A 75 6.25 -5.95 -18.67
CA ASN A 75 6.73 -5.63 -20.01
C ASN A 75 6.10 -4.34 -20.56
N LYS A 76 6.01 -3.30 -19.74
CA LYS A 76 5.40 -1.99 -20.08
C LYS A 76 3.90 -2.04 -20.42
N LYS A 77 3.22 -3.14 -20.11
CA LYS A 77 1.78 -3.27 -20.29
C LYS A 77 1.09 -3.35 -18.93
N ILE A 78 0.02 -2.59 -18.77
CA ILE A 78 -0.85 -2.70 -17.61
C ILE A 78 -1.61 -4.02 -17.71
N LEU A 79 -1.39 -4.91 -16.77
CA LEU A 79 -2.09 -6.18 -16.64
C LEU A 79 -3.41 -6.01 -15.88
N LYS A 80 -3.36 -5.28 -14.78
CA LYS A 80 -4.50 -5.02 -13.90
C LYS A 80 -4.39 -3.63 -13.27
N SER A 81 -5.52 -3.05 -12.90
CA SER A 81 -5.55 -1.82 -12.12
C SER A 81 -6.60 -1.90 -11.02
N TYR A 82 -6.32 -1.25 -9.89
CA TYR A 82 -7.12 -1.32 -8.69
C TYR A 82 -7.34 0.08 -8.12
N PRO A 83 -8.54 0.42 -7.63
CA PRO A 83 -8.72 1.62 -6.84
C PRO A 83 -7.98 1.50 -5.52
N ILE A 84 -7.46 2.61 -5.06
CA ILE A 84 -6.77 2.71 -3.77
C ILE A 84 -7.19 3.99 -3.06
N SER A 85 -6.86 4.08 -1.78
CA SER A 85 -6.85 5.33 -1.04
C SER A 85 -5.45 5.61 -0.49
N SER A 86 -4.94 6.79 -0.73
CA SER A 86 -3.72 7.29 -0.11
C SER A 86 -4.06 8.17 1.10
N SER A 87 -3.04 8.64 1.82
CA SER A 87 -3.27 9.47 3.00
C SER A 87 -4.00 10.78 2.67
N LYS A 88 -5.03 11.13 3.45
CA LYS A 88 -5.71 12.42 3.41
C LYS A 88 -4.80 13.62 3.72
N TYR A 89 -3.64 13.37 4.31
CA TYR A 89 -2.64 14.42 4.58
C TYR A 89 -1.73 14.67 3.38
N GLY A 90 -1.97 13.97 2.24
CA GLY A 90 -1.21 14.11 1.02
C GLY A 90 0.14 13.39 1.04
N GLU A 91 1.07 13.87 0.21
CA GLU A 91 2.36 13.26 -0.04
C GLU A 91 3.46 13.77 0.90
N GLY A 92 4.40 12.91 1.29
CA GLY A 92 5.56 13.30 2.07
C GLY A 92 6.18 12.17 2.87
N SER A 93 7.45 12.34 3.23
CA SER A 93 8.24 11.30 3.89
C SER A 93 8.58 11.58 5.35
N ILE A 94 8.24 12.76 5.88
CA ILE A 94 8.60 13.13 7.26
C ILE A 94 7.89 12.21 8.26
N GLN A 95 8.64 11.73 9.23
CA GLN A 95 8.10 10.90 10.31
C GLN A 95 6.99 11.64 11.08
N ASN A 96 5.94 10.94 11.46
CA ASN A 96 4.75 11.46 12.14
C ASN A 96 3.93 12.48 11.33
N SER A 97 4.23 12.69 10.05
CA SER A 97 3.44 13.57 9.17
C SER A 97 2.14 12.94 8.69
N PHE A 98 2.03 11.62 8.80
CA PHE A 98 0.91 10.86 8.29
C PHE A 98 0.72 10.92 6.77
N LYS A 99 1.72 11.31 6.06
CA LYS A 99 1.72 11.47 4.60
C LYS A 99 2.20 10.20 3.90
N THR A 100 1.73 9.98 2.68
CA THR A 100 2.17 8.90 1.81
C THR A 100 3.53 9.23 1.19
N PRO A 101 4.58 8.43 1.41
CA PRO A 101 5.89 8.68 0.80
C PRO A 101 5.86 8.36 -0.68
N LEU A 102 6.60 9.15 -1.47
CA LEU A 102 6.81 8.91 -2.89
C LEU A 102 8.11 8.13 -3.15
N GLY A 103 8.23 7.62 -4.38
CA GLY A 103 9.43 7.03 -4.92
C GLY A 103 9.46 5.51 -4.86
N MET A 104 10.64 4.94 -5.06
CA MET A 104 10.83 3.50 -5.14
C MET A 104 10.83 2.85 -3.77
N HIS A 105 10.11 1.72 -3.69
CA HIS A 105 10.02 0.90 -2.50
C HIS A 105 10.20 -0.58 -2.86
N GLU A 106 10.47 -1.39 -1.86
CA GLU A 106 10.35 -2.85 -1.92
C GLU A 106 9.39 -3.35 -0.85
N ILE A 107 8.80 -4.53 -1.07
CA ILE A 107 8.08 -5.24 -0.01
C ILE A 107 9.11 -5.97 0.83
N LYS A 108 9.38 -5.45 2.02
CA LYS A 108 10.33 -6.07 2.95
C LYS A 108 9.71 -7.17 3.78
N THR A 109 8.43 -7.02 4.13
CA THR A 109 7.74 -8.00 4.99
C THR A 109 6.31 -8.18 4.52
N LYS A 110 5.89 -9.45 4.39
CA LYS A 110 4.51 -9.84 4.09
C LYS A 110 3.88 -10.46 5.32
N ILE A 111 2.73 -9.99 5.76
CA ILE A 111 2.03 -10.46 6.96
C ILE A 111 0.62 -10.88 6.60
N GLY A 112 0.16 -12.00 7.18
CA GLY A 112 -1.21 -12.49 7.02
C GLY A 112 -1.36 -13.53 5.92
N HIS A 113 -0.29 -14.23 5.50
CA HIS A 113 -0.35 -15.26 4.45
C HIS A 113 -1.49 -16.26 4.68
N ASP A 114 -1.63 -16.78 5.91
CA ASP A 114 -2.65 -17.78 6.25
C ASP A 114 -3.92 -17.16 6.86
N ALA A 115 -4.01 -15.84 6.93
CA ALA A 115 -5.18 -15.19 7.50
C ALA A 115 -6.36 -15.28 6.53
N LYS A 116 -7.57 -15.46 7.08
CA LYS A 116 -8.80 -15.37 6.32
C LYS A 116 -8.97 -13.95 5.77
N GLU A 117 -9.74 -13.84 4.70
CA GLU A 117 -10.18 -12.53 4.20
C GLU A 117 -10.84 -11.73 5.32
N ASN A 118 -10.64 -10.40 5.29
CA ASN A 118 -11.17 -9.45 6.27
C ASN A 118 -10.68 -9.65 7.72
N THR A 119 -9.68 -10.52 7.94
CA THR A 119 -9.05 -10.63 9.26
C THR A 119 -8.47 -9.28 9.69
N ILE A 120 -8.82 -8.83 10.88
CA ILE A 120 -8.32 -7.58 11.46
C ILE A 120 -6.92 -7.80 12.05
N PHE A 121 -6.00 -6.91 11.69
CA PHE A 121 -4.67 -6.84 12.28
C PHE A 121 -4.54 -5.61 13.17
N VAL A 122 -3.97 -5.80 14.36
CA VAL A 122 -3.61 -4.72 15.29
C VAL A 122 -2.13 -4.82 15.60
N ALA A 123 -1.39 -3.75 15.36
CA ALA A 123 0.06 -3.74 15.50
C ALA A 123 0.75 -4.92 14.77
N ARG A 124 0.24 -5.29 13.59
CA ARG A 124 0.70 -6.39 12.74
C ARG A 124 0.40 -7.81 13.26
N ALA A 125 -0.24 -7.93 14.41
CA ALA A 125 -0.68 -9.21 14.95
C ALA A 125 -2.09 -9.54 14.44
N ASN A 126 -2.29 -10.79 14.01
CA ASN A 126 -3.61 -11.32 13.67
C ASN A 126 -4.47 -11.38 14.93
N THR A 127 -5.63 -10.74 14.92
CA THR A 127 -6.56 -10.72 16.06
C THR A 127 -7.51 -11.91 16.07
N ASN A 128 -7.52 -12.72 15.01
CA ASN A 128 -8.52 -13.76 14.74
C ASN A 128 -9.96 -13.24 14.67
N LYS A 129 -10.15 -11.94 14.54
CA LYS A 129 -11.45 -11.31 14.31
C LYS A 129 -11.57 -10.91 12.85
N SER A 130 -12.78 -10.95 12.31
CA SER A 130 -13.09 -10.51 10.95
C SER A 130 -13.82 -9.18 10.98
N ALA A 131 -13.40 -8.24 10.15
CA ALA A 131 -14.10 -6.98 9.96
C ALA A 131 -15.39 -7.21 9.17
N LYS A 132 -16.45 -6.44 9.52
CA LYS A 132 -17.65 -6.36 8.71
C LYS A 132 -17.38 -5.35 7.59
N ILE A 133 -17.53 -5.80 6.35
CA ILE A 133 -17.37 -4.92 5.19
C ILE A 133 -18.50 -3.91 5.11
N ILE A 134 -18.14 -2.66 4.95
CA ILE A 134 -19.03 -1.53 4.80
C ILE A 134 -19.06 -1.15 3.32
N LYS A 135 -20.25 -1.22 2.71
CA LYS A 135 -20.46 -0.90 1.29
C LYS A 135 -21.12 0.46 1.08
N ASP A 136 -21.31 1.20 2.15
CA ASP A 136 -21.85 2.55 2.11
C ASP A 136 -20.69 3.56 2.04
N VAL A 137 -20.98 4.74 1.44
CA VAL A 137 -20.02 5.85 1.40
C VAL A 137 -20.01 6.54 2.75
N ILE A 138 -19.41 5.88 3.74
CA ILE A 138 -19.26 6.41 5.10
C ILE A 138 -17.81 6.22 5.55
N ASP A 139 -17.32 7.18 6.31
CA ASP A 139 -16.05 7.13 7.02
C ASP A 139 -16.35 6.80 8.48
N THR A 140 -15.81 5.68 8.97
CA THR A 140 -16.00 5.27 10.35
C THR A 140 -14.81 5.70 11.22
N GLU A 141 -15.04 5.78 12.53
CA GLU A 141 -13.95 6.09 13.47
C GLU A 141 -12.90 4.98 13.58
N ASP A 142 -13.26 3.76 13.14
CA ASP A 142 -12.41 2.58 13.17
C ASP A 142 -11.70 2.40 11.81
N ASP A 143 -10.41 2.70 11.77
CA ASP A 143 -9.57 2.40 10.59
C ASP A 143 -8.92 1.02 10.77
N HIS A 144 -9.57 -0.01 10.23
CA HIS A 144 -9.09 -1.39 10.35
C HIS A 144 -8.10 -1.76 9.24
N VAL A 145 -6.93 -2.20 9.66
CA VAL A 145 -6.01 -2.94 8.78
C VAL A 145 -6.52 -4.35 8.62
N THR A 146 -6.90 -4.71 7.39
CA THR A 146 -7.52 -6.03 7.16
C THR A 146 -6.74 -6.88 6.17
N SER A 147 -7.07 -8.16 6.15
CA SER A 147 -6.70 -9.16 5.16
C SER A 147 -5.20 -9.45 5.06
N ARG A 148 -4.39 -8.48 4.63
CA ARG A 148 -2.94 -8.62 4.39
C ARG A 148 -2.23 -7.31 4.66
N ILE A 149 -0.95 -7.41 5.05
CA ILE A 149 -0.06 -6.26 5.17
C ILE A 149 1.17 -6.51 4.31
N LEU A 150 1.44 -5.63 3.35
CA LEU A 150 2.69 -5.56 2.63
C LEU A 150 3.47 -4.37 3.18
N TRP A 151 4.49 -4.63 3.97
CA TRP A 151 5.27 -3.61 4.65
C TRP A 151 6.41 -3.14 3.75
N LEU A 152 6.39 -1.86 3.44
CA LEU A 152 7.29 -1.25 2.47
C LEU A 152 8.56 -0.73 3.11
N ASP A 153 9.69 -0.94 2.43
CA ASP A 153 10.97 -0.29 2.72
C ASP A 153 11.33 0.67 1.57
N GLY A 154 11.70 1.90 1.91
CA GLY A 154 12.14 2.87 0.92
C GLY A 154 13.49 2.50 0.34
N LEU A 155 13.70 2.79 -0.95
CA LEU A 155 14.96 2.50 -1.66
C LEU A 155 15.76 3.75 -2.03
N GLU A 156 15.20 4.94 -1.81
CA GLU A 156 15.81 6.22 -2.21
C GLU A 156 16.27 7.00 -0.97
N LEU A 157 17.60 7.00 -0.76
CA LEU A 157 18.21 7.74 0.35
C LEU A 157 17.89 9.25 0.24
N GLY A 158 17.48 9.86 1.35
CA GLY A 158 17.08 11.27 1.40
C GLY A 158 15.68 11.57 0.86
N ARG A 159 14.96 10.58 0.33
CA ARG A 159 13.58 10.73 -0.15
C ARG A 159 12.58 9.91 0.66
N ASN A 160 12.82 8.61 0.81
CA ASN A 160 11.97 7.67 1.54
C ASN A 160 12.77 6.66 2.38
N LYS A 161 14.09 6.87 2.46
CA LYS A 161 15.05 6.09 3.24
C LYS A 161 15.97 7.02 4.01
N GLY A 162 16.19 6.75 5.30
CA GLY A 162 17.09 7.50 6.18
C GLY A 162 16.38 8.02 7.42
N GLU A 163 17.13 8.69 8.29
CA GLU A 163 16.63 9.17 9.57
C GLU A 163 15.47 10.16 9.40
N GLY A 164 14.38 9.94 10.15
CA GLY A 164 13.19 10.79 10.15
C GLY A 164 12.31 10.72 8.90
N ILE A 165 12.68 9.92 7.88
CA ILE A 165 11.92 9.78 6.62
C ILE A 165 11.78 8.34 6.13
N ASP A 166 12.32 7.39 6.85
CA ASP A 166 12.39 5.98 6.46
C ASP A 166 10.99 5.34 6.41
N SER A 167 10.57 4.86 5.24
CA SER A 167 9.25 4.28 5.05
C SER A 167 9.00 3.04 5.91
N TYR A 168 10.03 2.20 6.11
CA TYR A 168 9.87 1.00 6.94
C TYR A 168 9.68 1.38 8.41
N ASN A 169 10.48 2.29 8.92
CA ASN A 169 10.40 2.76 10.31
C ASN A 169 9.14 3.59 10.57
N ARG A 170 8.57 4.19 9.52
CA ARG A 170 7.29 4.92 9.55
C ARG A 170 6.09 4.00 9.45
N TYR A 171 6.28 2.68 9.31
CA TYR A 171 5.21 1.70 9.19
C TYR A 171 4.32 1.93 7.95
N ILE A 172 4.95 2.20 6.81
CA ILE A 172 4.22 2.36 5.54
C ILE A 172 3.84 0.99 5.01
N TYR A 173 2.53 0.78 4.81
CA TYR A 173 1.95 -0.49 4.38
C TYR A 173 1.07 -0.32 3.16
N ILE A 174 0.91 -1.43 2.43
CA ILE A 174 -0.28 -1.67 1.61
C ILE A 174 -1.07 -2.75 2.32
N HIS A 175 -2.35 -2.49 2.54
CA HIS A 175 -3.22 -3.42 3.25
C HIS A 175 -4.68 -3.28 2.79
N GLY A 176 -5.50 -4.27 3.13
CA GLY A 176 -6.94 -4.16 2.95
C GLY A 176 -7.59 -3.26 4.00
N THR A 177 -8.75 -2.73 3.66
CA THR A 177 -9.65 -2.03 4.57
C THR A 177 -11.00 -2.73 4.63
N HIS A 178 -11.84 -2.32 5.56
CA HIS A 178 -13.21 -2.77 5.67
C HIS A 178 -14.24 -1.80 5.04
N GLU A 179 -13.80 -0.64 4.59
CA GLU A 179 -14.63 0.40 3.98
C GLU A 179 -14.43 0.40 2.46
N GLU A 180 -15.30 -0.34 1.72
CA GLU A 180 -15.11 -0.52 0.28
C GLU A 180 -15.32 0.74 -0.56
N LEU A 181 -16.15 1.68 -0.09
CA LEU A 181 -16.51 2.89 -0.85
C LEU A 181 -16.01 4.17 -0.20
N SER A 182 -15.32 4.10 0.91
CA SER A 182 -14.68 5.26 1.54
C SER A 182 -13.45 5.72 0.74
N LEU A 183 -13.67 6.04 -0.54
CA LEU A 183 -12.66 6.73 -1.37
C LEU A 183 -12.52 8.20 -0.97
N ILE A 184 -13.22 8.63 0.08
CA ILE A 184 -13.32 10.03 0.49
C ILE A 184 -12.43 10.29 1.70
N HIS A 185 -11.17 9.90 1.61
CA HIS A 185 -10.15 10.53 2.43
C HIS A 185 -9.37 11.56 1.60
N ILE A 186 -10.08 12.19 0.67
CA ILE A 186 -9.58 13.32 -0.11
C ILE A 186 -9.86 14.61 0.66
#